data_f237c886d7577c2630f535d3dbd847cb
#
_entry.id   f237c886d7577c2630f535d3dbd847cb
#
_cell.length_a   1.000
_cell.length_b   1.000
_cell.length_c   1.000
_cell.angle_alpha   90.00
_cell.angle_beta   90.00
_cell.angle_gamma   90.00
#
_symmetry.space_group_name_H-M   'P 1'
#
loop_
_entity.id
_entity.type
_entity.pdbx_description
1 polymer ?
#
loop_
_entity_poly.entity_id
_entity_poly.type
_entity_poly.pdbx_seq_one_letter_code
_entity_poly.pdbx_strand_id
1 'polypeptide(L)'
;MKKSIAAVLMMLLLVQIALGCSSSSNNESDAEQTGSPAAVEGAKLDPVTLKIIIPGDRPADMDLVIAEAEKRMADTINVKLDIVFIPWSDLASKTQVMLASGENVDLIFDAPWLHMEQMIAAGYYEPLEELLEKYGQDAVAVRSQQMFDANKFQGKVYALPLGNSHLNGRTYLVRKDLREKYGVPEIKTYEELIDFAYKIKQNEKNIIPILAKGLPGQKDQAWGAYRSFMTFSPEILRSDALGQSIILHYKNNDGKVYNLFDEMDPMVWSWIEEARKLYTEGLIHPDVLAIKDADTIFEAGNIAIYATNDFGVPTKISTAISQNTPGAEVEAVTFMPLEKGKVTTNFKQANFQAIPKVSKNKERAMMFLNWTAKKENYDLLAYGIEGRNYEAIGDDQYKSLPDSKYGFFPYAWVWNPTLDRLNAGFDPVSIEHYKFNANADNLIASVLTGFSFDPEPVANEVSLYNAIEDKYYSALFNGVMDPTETWNELKSEGEGYLKKIQTELQKQIDEFLKK
;
A
#
# COMPACT_ATOMS: atom_id res chain seq x y z
N MET A 1 -28.54 26.66 -48.75
CA MET A 1 -28.76 28.09 -49.08
C MET A 1 -28.08 28.94 -48.03
N LYS A 2 -27.14 29.71 -48.50
CA LYS A 2 -26.62 31.02 -48.07
C LYS A 2 -26.01 31.08 -46.67
N LYS A 3 -24.66 31.09 -46.48
CA LYS A 3 -23.73 32.25 -46.70
C LYS A 3 -24.07 33.39 -45.75
N SER A 4 -23.25 34.00 -44.96
CA SER A 4 -21.87 34.46 -45.08
C SER A 4 -21.65 35.57 -44.06
N ILE A 5 -20.45 35.81 -43.70
CA ILE A 5 -19.61 37.02 -43.64
C ILE A 5 -19.48 37.60 -42.23
N ALA A 6 -18.31 37.53 -41.60
CA ALA A 6 -17.07 38.33 -41.71
C ALA A 6 -17.29 39.75 -41.15
N ALA A 7 -16.47 40.43 -40.46
CA ALA A 7 -15.03 40.56 -40.35
C ALA A 7 -14.73 41.73 -39.38
N VAL A 8 -13.58 41.66 -38.71
CA VAL A 8 -12.58 42.75 -38.55
C VAL A 8 -13.02 44.08 -37.92
N LEU A 9 -12.44 44.44 -36.79
CA LEU A 9 -11.72 45.74 -36.69
C LEU A 9 -10.60 45.66 -35.61
N MET A 10 -9.42 45.93 -36.09
CA MET A 10 -8.15 46.17 -35.46
C MET A 10 -7.94 47.69 -35.39
N MET A 11 -7.50 48.22 -34.21
CA MET A 11 -6.76 49.51 -34.08
C MET A 11 -6.32 49.65 -32.65
N LEU A 12 -5.07 49.49 -32.31
CA LEU A 12 -3.94 50.41 -32.26
C LEU A 12 -4.27 51.77 -31.61
N LEU A 13 -3.68 52.03 -30.44
CA LEU A 13 -3.09 53.33 -30.18
C LEU A 13 -1.97 53.24 -29.12
N LEU A 14 -0.87 53.80 -29.51
CA LEU A 14 0.46 53.92 -28.94
C LEU A 14 0.57 55.09 -27.92
N VAL A 15 1.48 54.88 -26.93
CA VAL A 15 2.49 55.84 -26.44
C VAL A 15 2.04 57.07 -25.65
N GLN A 16 2.56 57.20 -24.42
CA GLN A 16 3.47 58.31 -24.08
C GLN A 16 4.36 58.03 -22.88
N ILE A 17 5.62 58.33 -23.10
CA ILE A 17 6.77 58.35 -22.19
C ILE A 17 6.79 59.72 -21.52
N ALA A 18 7.12 59.78 -20.21
CA ALA A 18 7.74 60.97 -19.64
C ALA A 18 8.78 60.60 -18.59
N LEU A 19 9.97 61.00 -18.89
CA LEU A 19 11.20 60.92 -18.10
C LEU A 19 11.18 61.87 -16.92
N GLY A 20 11.87 61.48 -15.85
CA GLY A 20 12.29 62.37 -14.78
C GLY A 20 13.52 61.83 -14.07
N CYS A 21 14.69 62.21 -14.55
CA CYS A 21 15.98 61.98 -13.88
C CYS A 21 16.19 62.97 -12.71
N SER A 22 16.75 62.50 -11.63
CA SER A 22 17.76 63.30 -10.90
C SER A 22 18.72 62.41 -10.11
N SER A 23 19.96 62.67 -10.36
CA SER A 23 21.20 62.04 -9.91
C SER A 23 21.58 62.40 -8.49
N SER A 24 22.26 61.50 -7.73
CA SER A 24 23.67 61.75 -7.37
C SER A 24 24.27 60.55 -6.63
N SER A 25 25.47 60.30 -7.04
CA SER A 25 26.51 59.37 -6.67
C SER A 25 26.89 59.36 -5.18
N ASN A 26 27.29 58.15 -4.66
CA ASN A 26 28.70 57.88 -4.34
C ASN A 26 28.95 56.43 -3.93
N ASN A 27 30.12 55.97 -4.31
CA ASN A 27 30.78 54.67 -4.08
C ASN A 27 30.94 54.31 -2.61
N GLU A 28 30.92 53.00 -2.27
CA GLU A 28 32.13 52.20 -2.08
C GLU A 28 31.83 50.80 -1.52
N SER A 29 32.49 49.83 -2.15
CA SER A 29 33.13 48.60 -1.69
C SER A 29 32.33 47.47 -0.99
N ASP A 30 32.34 46.36 -1.71
CA ASP A 30 32.60 44.94 -1.36
C ASP A 30 32.38 44.48 0.09
N ALA A 31 31.40 43.57 0.24
CA ALA A 31 31.60 42.33 1.00
C ALA A 31 30.50 41.33 0.61
N GLU A 32 30.92 40.27 -0.07
CA GLU A 32 30.13 39.02 -0.18
C GLU A 32 29.75 38.54 1.22
N GLN A 33 28.48 38.54 1.50
CA GLN A 33 27.91 37.73 2.58
C GLN A 33 26.94 36.73 1.95
N THR A 34 27.41 35.49 1.89
CA THR A 34 26.59 34.31 1.75
C THR A 34 25.63 34.23 2.94
N GLY A 35 24.46 34.79 2.77
CA GLY A 35 23.38 34.69 3.74
C GLY A 35 22.47 33.51 3.38
N SER A 36 22.49 32.46 4.16
CA SER A 36 21.37 31.52 4.26
C SER A 36 20.05 32.30 4.36
N PRO A 37 18.97 31.87 3.70
CA PRO A 37 17.69 32.51 3.88
C PRO A 37 17.24 32.30 5.34
N ALA A 38 17.27 33.36 6.11
CA ALA A 38 16.71 33.39 7.45
C ALA A 38 15.22 33.04 7.34
N ALA A 39 14.80 32.09 8.16
CA ALA A 39 13.40 31.83 8.44
C ALA A 39 12.72 33.17 8.79
N VAL A 40 11.68 33.51 8.06
CA VAL A 40 10.82 34.66 8.40
C VAL A 40 10.04 34.24 9.65
N GLU A 41 10.58 34.54 10.82
CA GLU A 41 9.85 34.50 12.09
C GLU A 41 8.76 35.56 12.07
N GLY A 42 7.47 35.13 12.15
CA GLY A 42 6.45 35.97 12.73
C GLY A 42 5.22 36.35 11.92
N ALA A 43 4.98 35.92 10.70
CA ALA A 43 3.68 36.15 10.09
C ALA A 43 2.77 34.92 10.30
N LYS A 44 1.69 35.08 11.08
CA LYS A 44 0.65 34.04 11.20
C LYS A 44 0.08 33.74 9.82
N LEU A 45 0.20 32.48 9.39
CA LEU A 45 -0.32 32.05 8.10
C LEU A 45 -1.86 32.19 8.08
N ASP A 46 -2.43 32.61 6.95
CA ASP A 46 -3.88 32.63 6.79
C ASP A 46 -4.47 31.22 6.91
N PRO A 47 -5.67 31.06 7.48
CA PRO A 47 -6.30 29.76 7.61
C PRO A 47 -6.65 29.18 6.22
N VAL A 48 -6.37 27.90 6.03
CA VAL A 48 -6.79 27.16 4.85
C VAL A 48 -7.47 25.86 5.25
N THR A 49 -8.44 25.41 4.45
CA THR A 49 -9.05 24.10 4.62
C THR A 49 -8.47 23.15 3.58
N LEU A 50 -7.85 22.07 4.02
CA LEU A 50 -7.35 20.99 3.17
C LEU A 50 -8.42 19.92 3.01
N LYS A 51 -8.80 19.63 1.76
CA LYS A 51 -9.63 18.51 1.41
C LYS A 51 -8.76 17.27 1.20
N ILE A 52 -8.95 16.27 2.05
CA ILE A 52 -8.15 15.04 2.07
C ILE A 52 -9.05 13.85 1.77
N ILE A 53 -8.71 13.06 0.75
CA ILE A 53 -9.43 11.85 0.37
C ILE A 53 -8.68 10.63 0.90
N ILE A 54 -9.37 9.83 1.70
CA ILE A 54 -8.82 8.59 2.26
C ILE A 54 -9.84 7.45 2.15
N PRO A 55 -9.36 6.18 2.08
CA PRO A 55 -10.25 5.02 1.98
C PRO A 55 -10.88 4.65 3.33
N GLY A 56 -11.96 3.90 3.26
CA GLY A 56 -12.61 3.24 4.40
C GLY A 56 -13.79 4.01 4.97
N ASP A 57 -14.18 3.65 6.19
CA ASP A 57 -15.31 4.23 6.89
C ASP A 57 -14.83 5.26 7.91
N ARG A 58 -15.65 6.31 8.09
CA ARG A 58 -15.34 7.39 9.04
C ARG A 58 -15.52 6.89 10.48
N PRO A 59 -14.47 6.91 11.32
CA PRO A 59 -14.58 6.59 12.74
C PRO A 59 -15.50 7.58 13.47
N ALA A 60 -16.26 7.11 14.45
CA ALA A 60 -17.19 7.97 15.19
C ALA A 60 -16.48 9.07 16.01
N ASP A 61 -15.25 8.84 16.48
CA ASP A 61 -14.45 9.84 17.19
C ASP A 61 -13.59 10.71 16.26
N MET A 62 -13.70 10.59 14.92
CA MET A 62 -12.87 11.34 13.97
C MET A 62 -12.99 12.86 14.17
N ASP A 63 -14.19 13.38 14.42
CA ASP A 63 -14.38 14.82 14.61
C ASP A 63 -13.64 15.38 15.85
N LEU A 64 -13.51 14.57 16.88
CA LEU A 64 -12.73 14.95 18.09
C LEU A 64 -11.23 14.99 17.79
N VAL A 65 -10.75 14.03 17.03
CA VAL A 65 -9.33 13.96 16.60
C VAL A 65 -9.01 15.13 15.67
N ILE A 66 -9.89 15.43 14.69
CA ILE A 66 -9.75 16.59 13.81
C ILE A 66 -9.69 17.89 14.63
N ALA A 67 -10.62 18.09 15.57
CA ALA A 67 -10.65 19.31 16.39
C ALA A 67 -9.36 19.48 17.21
N GLU A 68 -8.80 18.41 17.79
CA GLU A 68 -7.52 18.47 18.50
C GLU A 68 -6.34 18.72 17.54
N ALA A 69 -6.33 18.12 16.35
CA ALA A 69 -5.31 18.37 15.33
C ALA A 69 -5.35 19.85 14.87
N GLU A 70 -6.52 20.38 14.54
CA GLU A 70 -6.70 21.78 14.14
C GLU A 70 -6.25 22.76 15.23
N LYS A 71 -6.56 22.46 16.49
CA LYS A 71 -6.09 23.25 17.64
C LYS A 71 -4.56 23.28 17.72
N ARG A 72 -3.88 22.13 17.52
CA ARG A 72 -2.41 22.07 17.50
C ARG A 72 -1.79 22.79 16.30
N MET A 73 -2.50 22.86 15.17
CA MET A 73 -2.04 23.54 13.96
C MET A 73 -2.33 25.04 13.94
N ALA A 74 -3.22 25.56 14.78
CA ALA A 74 -3.77 26.93 14.70
C ALA A 74 -2.71 28.04 14.71
N ASP A 75 -1.65 27.88 15.49
CA ASP A 75 -0.58 28.88 15.63
C ASP A 75 0.70 28.53 14.83
N THR A 76 0.64 27.48 14.03
CA THR A 76 1.76 27.02 13.19
C THR A 76 1.38 27.08 11.72
N ILE A 77 0.90 25.96 11.18
CA ILE A 77 0.51 25.86 9.77
C ILE A 77 -0.92 26.34 9.48
N ASN A 78 -1.73 26.62 10.49
CA ASN A 78 -3.10 27.16 10.42
C ASN A 78 -3.98 26.43 9.39
N VAL A 79 -4.08 25.10 9.52
CA VAL A 79 -4.82 24.21 8.64
C VAL A 79 -6.09 23.72 9.32
N LYS A 80 -7.19 23.70 8.57
CA LYS A 80 -8.43 23.00 8.85
C LYS A 80 -8.53 21.76 7.97
N LEU A 81 -9.20 20.70 8.45
CA LEU A 81 -9.25 19.41 7.79
C LEU A 81 -10.67 19.07 7.34
N ASP A 82 -10.86 18.92 6.03
CA ASP A 82 -12.04 18.34 5.41
C ASP A 82 -11.69 16.92 4.93
N ILE A 83 -11.92 15.92 5.77
CA ILE A 83 -11.57 14.53 5.47
C ILE A 83 -12.77 13.80 4.90
N VAL A 84 -12.66 13.39 3.64
CA VAL A 84 -13.65 12.64 2.90
C VAL A 84 -13.27 11.16 2.86
N PHE A 85 -14.09 10.32 3.45
CA PHE A 85 -13.94 8.88 3.41
C PHE A 85 -14.65 8.30 2.21
N ILE A 86 -13.96 7.45 1.46
CA ILE A 86 -14.52 6.71 0.33
C ILE A 86 -14.37 5.21 0.60
N PRO A 87 -15.47 4.43 0.53
CA PRO A 87 -15.37 2.98 0.65
C PRO A 87 -14.36 2.38 -0.32
N TRP A 88 -13.63 1.36 0.12
CA TRP A 88 -12.58 0.72 -0.69
C TRP A 88 -13.06 0.29 -2.08
N SER A 89 -14.30 -0.23 -2.18
CA SER A 89 -14.90 -0.67 -3.44
C SER A 89 -15.08 0.46 -4.47
N ASP A 90 -15.21 1.70 -4.02
CA ASP A 90 -15.51 2.85 -4.85
C ASP A 90 -14.30 3.76 -5.07
N LEU A 91 -13.22 3.51 -4.34
CA LEU A 91 -12.09 4.44 -4.23
C LEU A 91 -11.52 4.79 -5.61
N ALA A 92 -11.12 3.78 -6.39
CA ALA A 92 -10.51 4.00 -7.70
C ALA A 92 -11.40 4.81 -8.65
N SER A 93 -12.68 4.41 -8.77
CA SER A 93 -13.62 5.05 -9.71
C SER A 93 -13.95 6.48 -9.30
N LYS A 94 -14.21 6.71 -8.01
CA LYS A 94 -14.56 8.05 -7.52
C LYS A 94 -13.39 9.02 -7.58
N THR A 95 -12.21 8.60 -7.16
CA THR A 95 -11.01 9.45 -7.19
C THR A 95 -10.58 9.79 -8.60
N GLN A 96 -10.68 8.87 -9.55
CA GLN A 96 -10.44 9.14 -10.96
C GLN A 96 -11.38 10.21 -11.51
N VAL A 97 -12.68 10.12 -11.20
CA VAL A 97 -13.68 11.12 -11.62
C VAL A 97 -13.39 12.49 -10.99
N MET A 98 -13.06 12.54 -9.69
CA MET A 98 -12.72 13.78 -8.99
C MET A 98 -11.51 14.48 -9.63
N LEU A 99 -10.45 13.73 -9.90
CA LEU A 99 -9.24 14.27 -10.54
C LEU A 99 -9.52 14.73 -11.97
N ALA A 100 -10.25 13.95 -12.76
CA ALA A 100 -10.59 14.27 -14.15
C ALA A 100 -11.53 15.48 -14.27
N SER A 101 -12.43 15.70 -13.30
CA SER A 101 -13.32 16.86 -13.25
C SER A 101 -12.63 18.15 -12.80
N GLY A 102 -11.39 18.08 -12.31
CA GLY A 102 -10.68 19.22 -11.73
C GLY A 102 -11.22 19.66 -10.38
N GLU A 103 -11.88 18.75 -9.63
CA GLU A 103 -12.31 19.03 -8.26
C GLU A 103 -11.11 19.38 -7.40
N ASN A 104 -11.21 20.44 -6.57
CA ASN A 104 -10.13 20.81 -5.68
C ASN A 104 -9.98 19.78 -4.57
N VAL A 105 -8.94 18.98 -4.65
CA VAL A 105 -8.48 18.02 -3.65
C VAL A 105 -7.04 18.35 -3.32
N ASP A 106 -6.68 18.38 -2.05
CA ASP A 106 -5.36 18.81 -1.60
C ASP A 106 -4.44 17.64 -1.27
N LEU A 107 -5.00 16.55 -0.75
CA LEU A 107 -4.31 15.29 -0.51
C LEU A 107 -5.19 14.11 -0.89
N ILE A 108 -4.59 13.07 -1.46
CA ILE A 108 -5.29 11.87 -1.86
C ILE A 108 -4.45 10.62 -1.61
N PHE A 109 -5.08 9.63 -0.98
CA PHE A 109 -4.52 8.28 -0.91
C PHE A 109 -4.54 7.63 -2.30
N ASP A 110 -3.41 7.07 -2.71
CA ASP A 110 -3.31 6.22 -3.89
C ASP A 110 -2.25 5.13 -3.71
N ALA A 111 -2.21 4.20 -4.64
CA ALA A 111 -1.34 3.04 -4.55
C ALA A 111 -1.03 2.45 -5.95
N PRO A 112 0.16 1.83 -6.13
CA PRO A 112 0.48 1.10 -7.37
C PRO A 112 -0.50 -0.04 -7.67
N TRP A 113 -1.04 -0.68 -6.63
CA TRP A 113 -2.08 -1.72 -6.77
C TRP A 113 -3.48 -1.17 -7.07
N LEU A 114 -3.68 0.15 -7.02
CA LEU A 114 -4.95 0.83 -7.32
C LEU A 114 -4.91 1.44 -8.73
N HIS A 115 -4.48 2.69 -8.87
CA HIS A 115 -4.38 3.36 -10.16
C HIS A 115 -3.26 4.43 -10.23
N MET A 116 -2.37 4.47 -9.25
CA MET A 116 -1.38 5.55 -9.09
C MET A 116 -0.54 5.82 -10.35
N GLU A 117 -0.03 4.76 -10.98
CA GLU A 117 0.79 4.90 -12.19
C GLU A 117 0.00 5.52 -13.35
N GLN A 118 -1.27 5.12 -13.50
CA GLN A 118 -2.17 5.71 -14.50
C GLN A 118 -2.44 7.19 -14.22
N MET A 119 -2.62 7.56 -12.95
CA MET A 119 -2.87 8.95 -12.56
C MET A 119 -1.62 9.83 -12.74
N ILE A 120 -0.44 9.29 -12.48
CA ILE A 120 0.84 9.96 -12.76
C ILE A 120 1.03 10.17 -14.26
N ALA A 121 0.83 9.12 -15.07
CA ALA A 121 0.94 9.18 -16.53
C ALA A 121 -0.06 10.20 -17.15
N ALA A 122 -1.27 10.27 -16.61
CA ALA A 122 -2.28 11.26 -16.99
C ALA A 122 -1.97 12.69 -16.49
N GLY A 123 -0.93 12.84 -15.68
CA GLY A 123 -0.46 14.15 -15.21
C GLY A 123 -1.31 14.77 -14.10
N TYR A 124 -2.03 13.97 -13.30
CA TYR A 124 -2.88 14.48 -12.23
C TYR A 124 -2.14 14.79 -10.94
N TYR A 125 -0.95 14.24 -10.70
CA TYR A 125 -0.19 14.47 -9.48
C TYR A 125 0.97 15.45 -9.64
N GLU A 126 1.26 16.20 -8.60
CA GLU A 126 2.37 17.15 -8.52
C GLU A 126 3.68 16.40 -8.21
N PRO A 127 4.78 16.67 -8.92
CA PRO A 127 6.11 16.27 -8.46
C PRO A 127 6.44 16.96 -7.14
N LEU A 128 6.95 16.22 -6.16
CA LEU A 128 7.06 16.70 -4.78
C LEU A 128 8.45 17.24 -4.39
N GLU A 129 9.48 17.11 -5.24
CA GLU A 129 10.87 17.46 -4.90
C GLU A 129 11.00 18.86 -4.30
N GLU A 130 10.45 19.88 -4.98
CA GLU A 130 10.52 21.28 -4.49
C GLU A 130 9.72 21.50 -3.19
N LEU A 131 8.56 20.84 -3.09
CA LEU A 131 7.73 20.94 -1.89
C LEU A 131 8.38 20.24 -0.70
N LEU A 132 9.02 19.08 -0.91
CA LEU A 132 9.76 18.36 0.12
C LEU A 132 10.97 19.16 0.60
N GLU A 133 11.73 19.77 -0.33
CA GLU A 133 12.88 20.61 0.00
C GLU A 133 12.47 21.83 0.85
N LYS A 134 11.38 22.51 0.47
CA LYS A 134 10.98 23.76 1.13
C LYS A 134 10.17 23.54 2.41
N TYR A 135 9.32 22.52 2.46
CA TYR A 135 8.30 22.38 3.52
C TYR A 135 8.21 20.97 4.13
N GLY A 136 9.01 19.99 3.65
CA GLY A 136 8.88 18.58 3.98
C GLY A 136 10.06 17.97 4.72
N GLN A 137 10.95 18.75 5.35
CA GLN A 137 12.21 18.25 5.93
C GLN A 137 11.99 17.17 7.00
N ASP A 138 11.02 17.34 7.90
CA ASP A 138 10.71 16.35 8.93
C ASP A 138 10.12 15.09 8.28
N ALA A 139 9.26 15.26 7.26
CA ALA A 139 8.69 14.14 6.52
C ALA A 139 9.76 13.31 5.79
N VAL A 140 10.83 13.95 5.32
CA VAL A 140 12.00 13.28 4.74
C VAL A 140 12.82 12.60 5.82
N ALA A 141 13.11 13.29 6.94
CA ALA A 141 14.00 12.81 7.99
C ALA A 141 13.54 11.50 8.66
N VAL A 142 12.23 11.24 8.69
CA VAL A 142 11.65 10.01 9.27
C VAL A 142 11.49 8.87 8.25
N ARG A 143 12.09 8.99 7.07
CA ARG A 143 12.07 7.96 6.00
C ARG A 143 13.48 7.68 5.50
N SER A 144 13.76 6.44 5.09
CA SER A 144 15.06 6.10 4.52
C SER A 144 15.19 6.65 3.10
N GLN A 145 16.42 6.94 2.68
CA GLN A 145 16.71 7.33 1.31
C GLN A 145 16.30 6.23 0.31
N GLN A 146 16.52 4.96 0.67
CA GLN A 146 16.09 3.81 -0.14
C GLN A 146 14.57 3.81 -0.38
N MET A 147 13.76 4.22 0.61
CA MET A 147 12.31 4.32 0.44
C MET A 147 11.94 5.37 -0.62
N PHE A 148 12.60 6.53 -0.65
CA PHE A 148 12.38 7.51 -1.70
C PHE A 148 12.87 7.03 -3.06
N ASP A 149 14.08 6.47 -3.12
CA ASP A 149 14.69 6.03 -4.38
C ASP A 149 13.93 4.87 -5.02
N ALA A 150 13.42 3.94 -4.21
CA ALA A 150 12.63 2.82 -4.67
C ALA A 150 11.23 3.20 -5.17
N ASN A 151 10.73 4.38 -4.80
CA ASN A 151 9.36 4.81 -5.06
C ASN A 151 9.28 6.06 -5.95
N LYS A 152 10.29 6.27 -6.79
CA LYS A 152 10.26 7.24 -7.89
C LYS A 152 9.51 6.66 -9.07
N PHE A 153 8.63 7.47 -9.65
CA PHE A 153 7.94 7.17 -10.90
C PHE A 153 8.51 8.08 -11.99
N GLN A 154 8.96 7.50 -13.09
CA GLN A 154 9.64 8.27 -14.15
C GLN A 154 10.77 9.18 -13.61
N GLY A 155 11.49 8.70 -12.60
CA GLY A 155 12.62 9.40 -11.98
C GLY A 155 12.24 10.50 -10.97
N LYS A 156 10.95 10.71 -10.67
CA LYS A 156 10.44 11.73 -9.75
C LYS A 156 9.63 11.15 -8.60
N VAL A 157 9.56 11.89 -7.50
CA VAL A 157 8.71 11.61 -6.35
C VAL A 157 7.35 12.30 -6.56
N TYR A 158 6.31 11.56 -6.91
CA TYR A 158 4.95 12.10 -7.11
C TYR A 158 4.05 11.95 -5.89
N ALA A 159 4.46 11.16 -4.93
CA ALA A 159 3.69 10.99 -3.71
C ALA A 159 4.60 10.60 -2.54
N LEU A 160 4.18 10.95 -1.32
CA LEU A 160 4.89 10.59 -0.11
C LEU A 160 4.60 9.12 0.21
N PRO A 161 5.62 8.25 0.30
CA PRO A 161 5.42 6.86 0.67
C PRO A 161 4.84 6.75 2.09
N LEU A 162 3.75 6.00 2.21
CA LEU A 162 3.22 5.53 3.49
C LEU A 162 3.70 4.10 3.66
N GLY A 163 4.82 3.95 4.31
CA GLY A 163 5.45 2.65 4.40
C GLY A 163 5.57 2.19 5.81
N ASN A 164 5.47 0.92 5.92
CA ASN A 164 5.65 0.29 7.16
C ASN A 164 6.93 -0.47 7.22
N SER A 165 7.11 -1.20 6.27
CA SER A 165 8.13 -2.19 6.26
C SER A 165 8.58 -2.36 4.85
N HIS A 166 9.67 -2.96 4.75
CA HIS A 166 10.23 -3.34 3.48
C HIS A 166 9.59 -4.62 2.93
N LEU A 167 8.65 -5.21 3.70
CA LEU A 167 7.84 -6.38 3.34
C LEU A 167 6.40 -6.19 3.83
N ASN A 168 5.44 -6.69 3.08
CA ASN A 168 4.07 -6.78 3.55
C ASN A 168 3.94 -7.84 4.65
N GLY A 169 3.03 -7.63 5.60
CA GLY A 169 2.65 -8.66 6.55
C GLY A 169 2.06 -9.89 5.83
N ARG A 170 2.36 -11.06 6.33
CA ARG A 170 1.81 -12.33 5.85
C ARG A 170 1.59 -13.25 7.03
N THR A 171 0.34 -13.50 7.35
CA THR A 171 -0.05 -14.25 8.52
C THR A 171 -1.24 -15.15 8.22
N TYR A 172 -1.26 -16.34 8.78
CA TYR A 172 -2.47 -17.14 8.90
C TYR A 172 -3.10 -16.83 10.26
N LEU A 173 -4.33 -16.35 10.26
CA LEU A 173 -5.14 -16.27 11.48
C LEU A 173 -5.74 -17.65 11.74
N VAL A 174 -5.50 -18.18 12.93
CA VAL A 174 -5.90 -19.53 13.34
C VAL A 174 -6.82 -19.43 14.56
N ARG A 175 -7.91 -20.19 14.56
CA ARG A 175 -8.80 -20.36 15.72
C ARG A 175 -8.05 -21.13 16.82
N LYS A 176 -7.42 -20.39 17.71
CA LYS A 176 -6.65 -20.92 18.85
C LYS A 176 -7.49 -21.80 19.75
N ASP A 177 -8.72 -21.37 20.05
CA ASP A 177 -9.67 -22.15 20.87
C ASP A 177 -9.96 -23.53 20.27
N LEU A 178 -10.09 -23.64 18.94
CA LEU A 178 -10.27 -24.92 18.27
C LEU A 178 -8.98 -25.75 18.27
N ARG A 179 -7.83 -25.10 18.07
CA ARG A 179 -6.54 -25.79 18.16
C ARG A 179 -6.34 -26.44 19.53
N GLU A 180 -6.58 -25.68 20.60
CA GLU A 180 -6.47 -26.15 21.95
C GLU A 180 -7.54 -27.20 22.31
N LYS A 181 -8.79 -27.02 21.88
CA LYS A 181 -9.89 -27.98 22.02
C LYS A 181 -9.52 -29.37 21.54
N TYR A 182 -8.79 -29.44 20.42
CA TYR A 182 -8.38 -30.71 19.83
C TYR A 182 -6.97 -31.17 20.24
N GLY A 183 -6.35 -30.52 21.22
CA GLY A 183 -5.04 -30.87 21.72
C GLY A 183 -3.92 -30.75 20.68
N VAL A 184 -4.08 -29.84 19.72
CA VAL A 184 -3.03 -29.56 18.73
C VAL A 184 -2.03 -28.59 19.38
N PRO A 185 -0.71 -28.90 19.37
CA PRO A 185 0.33 -28.00 19.85
C PRO A 185 0.35 -26.68 19.05
N GLU A 186 1.15 -25.72 19.51
CA GLU A 186 1.47 -24.51 18.74
C GLU A 186 1.98 -24.89 17.34
N ILE A 187 1.39 -24.28 16.31
CA ILE A 187 1.70 -24.56 14.90
C ILE A 187 3.00 -23.83 14.51
N LYS A 188 4.00 -24.58 14.09
CA LYS A 188 5.34 -24.07 13.74
C LYS A 188 5.72 -24.32 12.28
N THR A 189 5.03 -25.23 11.62
CA THR A 189 5.26 -25.56 10.21
C THR A 189 3.96 -25.50 9.41
N TYR A 190 4.11 -25.34 8.10
CA TYR A 190 2.96 -25.34 7.20
C TYR A 190 2.23 -26.70 7.19
N GLU A 191 2.97 -27.79 7.31
CA GLU A 191 2.43 -29.15 7.38
C GLU A 191 1.53 -29.30 8.60
N GLU A 192 1.96 -28.81 9.76
CA GLU A 192 1.16 -28.78 10.99
C GLU A 192 -0.12 -27.94 10.84
N LEU A 193 -0.06 -26.82 10.07
CA LEU A 193 -1.23 -26.01 9.74
C LEU A 193 -2.24 -26.81 8.91
N ILE A 194 -1.78 -27.55 7.92
CA ILE A 194 -2.63 -28.40 7.10
C ILE A 194 -3.19 -29.59 7.89
N ASP A 195 -2.40 -30.20 8.77
CA ASP A 195 -2.87 -31.26 9.68
C ASP A 195 -3.99 -30.73 10.60
N PHE A 196 -3.86 -29.50 11.08
CA PHE A 196 -4.92 -28.84 11.84
C PHE A 196 -6.19 -28.66 10.98
N ALA A 197 -6.06 -28.20 9.73
CA ALA A 197 -7.19 -28.07 8.82
C ALA A 197 -7.94 -29.40 8.59
N TYR A 198 -7.21 -30.51 8.44
CA TYR A 198 -7.82 -31.84 8.35
C TYR A 198 -8.51 -32.25 9.66
N LYS A 199 -7.92 -31.91 10.81
CA LYS A 199 -8.52 -32.20 12.10
C LYS A 199 -9.83 -31.45 12.30
N ILE A 200 -9.91 -30.20 11.88
CA ILE A 200 -11.15 -29.43 11.89
C ILE A 200 -12.20 -30.10 10.98
N LYS A 201 -11.86 -30.45 9.75
CA LYS A 201 -12.78 -31.12 8.83
C LYS A 201 -13.36 -32.42 9.38
N GLN A 202 -12.56 -33.19 10.10
CA GLN A 202 -13.00 -34.47 10.67
C GLN A 202 -13.95 -34.29 11.87
N ASN A 203 -13.80 -33.22 12.65
CA ASN A 203 -14.46 -33.06 13.94
C ASN A 203 -15.52 -31.97 13.98
N GLU A 204 -15.49 -30.99 13.05
CA GLU A 204 -16.40 -29.86 13.00
C GLU A 204 -17.24 -29.88 11.72
N LYS A 205 -18.57 -29.98 11.88
CA LYS A 205 -19.49 -30.03 10.71
C LYS A 205 -19.84 -28.66 10.15
N ASN A 206 -19.78 -27.62 10.99
CA ASN A 206 -20.22 -26.26 10.65
C ASN A 206 -19.07 -25.26 10.54
N ILE A 207 -17.83 -25.75 10.61
CA ILE A 207 -16.63 -24.92 10.46
C ILE A 207 -15.91 -25.33 9.20
N ILE A 208 -15.68 -24.37 8.32
CA ILE A 208 -14.88 -24.54 7.11
C ILE A 208 -13.41 -24.41 7.51
N PRO A 209 -12.56 -25.36 7.18
CA PRO A 209 -11.17 -25.34 7.62
C PRO A 209 -10.37 -24.12 7.15
N ILE A 210 -10.50 -23.72 5.89
CA ILE A 210 -9.65 -22.72 5.23
C ILE A 210 -10.47 -21.68 4.49
N LEU A 211 -10.16 -20.40 4.74
CA LEU A 211 -10.61 -19.25 3.98
C LEU A 211 -9.40 -18.62 3.26
N ALA A 212 -9.47 -18.55 1.94
CA ALA A 212 -8.56 -17.80 1.09
C ALA A 212 -9.35 -16.75 0.29
N LYS A 213 -8.67 -15.93 -0.48
CA LYS A 213 -9.29 -14.92 -1.34
C LYS A 213 -9.14 -15.34 -2.82
N GLY A 214 -10.12 -15.00 -3.65
CA GLY A 214 -10.16 -15.48 -5.02
C GLY A 214 -10.59 -14.45 -6.06
N LEU A 215 -10.81 -13.18 -5.67
CA LEU A 215 -11.16 -12.15 -6.64
C LEU A 215 -9.94 -11.74 -7.48
N PRO A 216 -10.13 -11.28 -8.74
CA PRO A 216 -9.03 -10.88 -9.63
C PRO A 216 -8.04 -9.90 -9.01
N GLY A 217 -8.50 -8.88 -8.30
CA GLY A 217 -7.62 -7.92 -7.59
C GLY A 217 -6.92 -8.46 -6.34
N GLN A 218 -7.02 -9.77 -6.05
CA GLN A 218 -6.48 -10.43 -4.86
C GLN A 218 -5.68 -11.69 -5.24
N LYS A 219 -5.05 -11.70 -6.40
CA LYS A 219 -4.31 -12.86 -6.95
C LYS A 219 -3.27 -13.42 -5.97
N ASP A 220 -2.56 -12.55 -5.26
CA ASP A 220 -1.54 -12.92 -4.28
C ASP A 220 -2.11 -13.51 -2.98
N GLN A 221 -3.42 -13.51 -2.81
CA GLN A 221 -4.12 -14.06 -1.66
C GLN A 221 -4.89 -15.35 -1.97
N ALA A 222 -4.81 -15.86 -3.21
CA ALA A 222 -5.22 -17.21 -3.53
C ALA A 222 -4.32 -18.22 -2.80
N TRP A 223 -4.86 -19.31 -2.29
CA TRP A 223 -4.16 -20.19 -1.33
C TRP A 223 -2.76 -20.63 -1.79
N GLY A 224 -2.63 -21.17 -2.99
CA GLY A 224 -1.33 -21.58 -3.53
C GLY A 224 -0.38 -20.40 -3.78
N ALA A 225 -0.90 -19.26 -4.27
CA ALA A 225 -0.11 -18.06 -4.48
C ALA A 225 0.33 -17.43 -3.15
N TYR A 226 -0.53 -17.40 -2.14
CA TYR A 226 -0.22 -16.90 -0.80
C TYR A 226 0.92 -17.71 -0.16
N ARG A 227 0.91 -19.03 -0.33
CA ARG A 227 1.98 -19.91 0.13
C ARG A 227 3.33 -19.50 -0.46
N SER A 228 3.37 -19.02 -1.72
CA SER A 228 4.61 -18.56 -2.36
C SER A 228 5.31 -17.44 -1.58
N PHE A 229 4.55 -16.58 -0.92
CA PHE A 229 5.10 -15.49 -0.12
C PHE A 229 5.54 -15.91 1.28
N MET A 230 5.00 -17.03 1.79
CA MET A 230 5.29 -17.53 3.13
C MET A 230 6.47 -18.49 3.18
N THR A 231 6.64 -19.30 2.14
CA THR A 231 7.60 -20.42 2.13
C THR A 231 8.50 -20.45 0.91
N PHE A 232 8.23 -19.60 -0.08
CA PHE A 232 9.06 -19.47 -1.26
C PHE A 232 10.44 -18.91 -0.90
N SER A 233 11.41 -19.12 -1.79
CA SER A 233 12.74 -18.56 -1.56
C SER A 233 12.60 -17.07 -1.24
N PRO A 234 13.18 -16.61 -0.12
CA PRO A 234 13.15 -15.20 0.24
C PRO A 234 13.84 -14.29 -0.79
N GLU A 235 14.40 -14.88 -1.84
CA GLU A 235 15.06 -14.18 -2.95
C GLU A 235 14.14 -13.91 -4.14
N ILE A 236 12.87 -14.37 -4.09
CA ILE A 236 11.91 -14.19 -5.20
C ILE A 236 11.04 -12.97 -4.97
N LEU A 237 11.01 -12.11 -5.98
CA LEU A 237 10.16 -10.92 -6.04
C LEU A 237 9.22 -11.03 -7.24
N ARG A 238 7.97 -10.56 -7.08
CA ARG A 238 7.04 -10.38 -8.19
C ARG A 238 7.57 -9.31 -9.15
N SER A 239 7.25 -9.47 -10.43
CA SER A 239 7.50 -8.39 -11.39
C SER A 239 6.47 -7.26 -11.23
N ASP A 240 6.85 -6.06 -11.58
CA ASP A 240 5.95 -4.90 -11.57
C ASP A 240 4.99 -4.90 -12.78
N ALA A 241 5.25 -5.75 -13.78
CA ALA A 241 4.51 -5.75 -15.04
C ALA A 241 3.11 -6.36 -14.95
N LEU A 242 2.89 -7.28 -14.01
CA LEU A 242 1.64 -8.05 -13.88
C LEU A 242 0.94 -7.86 -12.51
N GLY A 243 1.26 -6.79 -11.80
CA GLY A 243 0.65 -6.48 -10.51
C GLY A 243 0.89 -7.55 -9.46
N GLN A 244 -0.15 -8.30 -9.08
CA GLN A 244 -0.07 -9.30 -8.00
C GLN A 244 0.24 -10.72 -8.49
N SER A 245 0.48 -10.92 -9.77
CA SER A 245 0.81 -12.23 -10.37
C SER A 245 2.27 -12.63 -10.11
N ILE A 246 2.51 -13.95 -9.97
CA ILE A 246 3.87 -14.52 -9.89
C ILE A 246 4.34 -15.13 -11.22
N ILE A 247 3.54 -15.05 -12.27
CA ILE A 247 3.88 -15.67 -13.56
C ILE A 247 5.18 -15.09 -14.13
N LEU A 248 5.34 -13.75 -14.10
CA LEU A 248 6.65 -13.11 -14.27
C LEU A 248 7.19 -12.71 -12.91
N HIS A 249 8.41 -13.11 -12.63
CA HIS A 249 9.05 -12.85 -11.34
C HIS A 249 10.56 -12.63 -11.49
N TYR A 250 11.18 -12.14 -10.43
CA TYR A 250 12.63 -12.01 -10.29
C TYR A 250 13.13 -13.01 -9.26
N LYS A 251 14.27 -13.64 -9.48
CA LYS A 251 14.93 -14.51 -8.51
C LYS A 251 16.46 -14.35 -8.59
N ASN A 252 17.15 -14.89 -7.59
CA ASN A 252 18.60 -14.86 -7.50
C ASN A 252 19.23 -13.46 -7.44
N ASN A 253 18.44 -12.41 -7.34
CA ASN A 253 18.90 -11.01 -7.35
C ASN A 253 19.83 -10.69 -8.54
N ASP A 254 19.55 -11.29 -9.73
CA ASP A 254 20.41 -11.24 -10.93
C ASP A 254 19.91 -10.27 -12.01
N GLY A 255 18.79 -9.60 -11.77
CA GLY A 255 18.20 -8.65 -12.73
C GLY A 255 17.51 -9.31 -13.92
N LYS A 256 17.24 -10.62 -13.88
CA LYS A 256 16.53 -11.34 -14.96
C LYS A 256 15.06 -11.51 -14.65
N VAL A 257 14.27 -11.48 -15.73
CA VAL A 257 12.83 -11.79 -15.70
C VAL A 257 12.64 -13.28 -15.95
N TYR A 258 12.12 -13.97 -14.95
CA TYR A 258 11.74 -15.39 -15.04
C TYR A 258 10.26 -15.50 -15.37
N ASN A 259 9.91 -16.54 -16.14
CA ASN A 259 8.56 -16.76 -16.64
C ASN A 259 8.15 -18.22 -16.41
N LEU A 260 7.10 -18.43 -15.62
CA LEU A 260 6.59 -19.78 -15.34
C LEU A 260 6.07 -20.49 -16.59
N PHE A 261 5.76 -19.78 -17.67
CA PHE A 261 5.39 -20.43 -18.95
C PHE A 261 6.60 -21.02 -19.68
N ASP A 262 7.78 -20.40 -19.53
CA ASP A 262 9.02 -20.92 -20.12
C ASP A 262 9.51 -22.14 -19.32
N GLU A 263 9.51 -22.01 -18.00
CA GLU A 263 9.96 -23.04 -17.06
C GLU A 263 9.10 -22.99 -15.79
N MET A 264 8.25 -24.00 -15.60
CA MET A 264 7.46 -24.14 -14.39
C MET A 264 8.37 -24.55 -13.23
N ASP A 265 8.35 -23.74 -12.16
CA ASP A 265 9.02 -24.10 -10.92
C ASP A 265 8.29 -25.28 -10.26
N PRO A 266 8.98 -26.41 -9.98
CA PRO A 266 8.34 -27.59 -9.40
C PRO A 266 7.67 -27.31 -8.04
N MET A 267 8.19 -26.37 -7.28
CA MET A 267 7.61 -25.98 -5.99
C MET A 267 6.29 -25.21 -6.20
N VAL A 268 6.25 -24.28 -7.15
CA VAL A 268 5.00 -23.57 -7.52
C VAL A 268 3.94 -24.56 -8.00
N TRP A 269 4.35 -25.52 -8.83
CA TRP A 269 3.43 -26.56 -9.31
C TRP A 269 2.86 -27.39 -8.16
N SER A 270 3.70 -27.77 -7.20
CA SER A 270 3.24 -28.52 -6.02
C SER A 270 2.20 -27.76 -5.19
N TRP A 271 2.29 -26.44 -5.12
CA TRP A 271 1.30 -25.62 -4.41
C TRP A 271 -0.04 -25.56 -5.14
N ILE A 272 0.00 -25.53 -6.46
CA ILE A 272 -1.22 -25.59 -7.29
C ILE A 272 -1.91 -26.94 -7.11
N GLU A 273 -1.16 -28.05 -7.17
CA GLU A 273 -1.69 -29.40 -6.95
C GLU A 273 -2.24 -29.59 -5.54
N GLU A 274 -1.55 -29.05 -4.54
CA GLU A 274 -2.03 -29.08 -3.16
C GLU A 274 -3.32 -28.27 -3.00
N ALA A 275 -3.39 -27.05 -3.55
CA ALA A 275 -4.61 -26.26 -3.52
C ALA A 275 -5.79 -27.01 -4.15
N ARG A 276 -5.54 -27.72 -5.28
CA ARG A 276 -6.55 -28.59 -5.91
C ARG A 276 -7.03 -29.71 -4.97
N LYS A 277 -6.09 -30.39 -4.32
CA LYS A 277 -6.40 -31.41 -3.33
C LYS A 277 -7.24 -30.87 -2.19
N LEU A 278 -6.81 -29.77 -1.56
CA LEU A 278 -7.50 -29.13 -0.45
C LEU A 278 -8.92 -28.67 -0.82
N TYR A 279 -9.09 -28.11 -2.02
CA TYR A 279 -10.40 -27.70 -2.52
C TYR A 279 -11.32 -28.90 -2.79
N THR A 280 -10.84 -29.91 -3.51
CA THR A 280 -11.65 -31.10 -3.85
C THR A 280 -12.02 -31.93 -2.63
N GLU A 281 -11.17 -31.94 -1.63
CA GLU A 281 -11.46 -32.57 -0.34
C GLU A 281 -12.33 -31.66 0.56
N GLY A 282 -12.69 -30.45 0.12
CA GLY A 282 -13.59 -29.52 0.85
C GLY A 282 -12.95 -28.91 2.10
N LEU A 283 -11.66 -28.65 2.09
CA LEU A 283 -10.99 -27.88 3.14
C LEU A 283 -11.05 -26.39 2.84
N ILE A 284 -10.93 -25.98 1.59
CA ILE A 284 -11.05 -24.58 1.17
C ILE A 284 -12.53 -24.22 0.99
N HIS A 285 -12.88 -22.98 1.34
CA HIS A 285 -14.25 -22.45 1.22
C HIS A 285 -14.80 -22.66 -0.19
N PRO A 286 -15.99 -23.26 -0.38
CA PRO A 286 -16.50 -23.63 -1.69
C PRO A 286 -16.72 -22.42 -2.62
N ASP A 287 -17.09 -21.27 -2.07
CA ASP A 287 -17.35 -20.04 -2.82
C ASP A 287 -16.14 -19.09 -2.88
N VAL A 288 -14.92 -19.62 -2.74
CA VAL A 288 -13.68 -18.82 -2.64
C VAL A 288 -13.53 -17.77 -3.74
N LEU A 289 -14.01 -18.03 -4.96
CA LEU A 289 -13.94 -17.08 -6.08
C LEU A 289 -14.99 -15.96 -6.03
N ALA A 290 -15.97 -16.03 -5.12
CA ALA A 290 -17.04 -15.05 -5.00
C ALA A 290 -16.97 -14.21 -3.72
N ILE A 291 -16.02 -14.49 -2.83
CA ILE A 291 -15.88 -13.82 -1.54
C ILE A 291 -15.35 -12.39 -1.73
N LYS A 292 -16.19 -11.41 -1.42
CA LYS A 292 -15.85 -9.98 -1.50
C LYS A 292 -15.23 -9.45 -0.21
N ASP A 293 -15.68 -9.93 0.93
CA ASP A 293 -15.25 -9.52 2.26
C ASP A 293 -14.94 -10.75 3.11
N ALA A 294 -13.69 -11.17 3.07
CA ALA A 294 -13.22 -12.33 3.79
C ALA A 294 -13.11 -12.07 5.32
N ASP A 295 -12.86 -10.81 5.72
CA ASP A 295 -12.79 -10.44 7.13
C ASP A 295 -14.14 -10.68 7.80
N THR A 296 -15.23 -10.19 7.22
CA THR A 296 -16.59 -10.41 7.73
C THR A 296 -16.96 -11.90 7.81
N ILE A 297 -16.52 -12.71 6.82
CA ILE A 297 -16.75 -14.16 6.86
C ILE A 297 -15.98 -14.83 8.00
N PHE A 298 -14.73 -14.44 8.21
CA PHE A 298 -13.92 -14.96 9.33
C PHE A 298 -14.48 -14.50 10.69
N GLU A 299 -14.86 -13.24 10.81
CA GLU A 299 -15.47 -12.63 12.00
C GLU A 299 -16.77 -13.35 12.43
N ALA A 300 -17.48 -13.99 11.51
CA ALA A 300 -18.67 -14.79 11.82
C ALA A 300 -18.37 -16.09 12.63
N GLY A 301 -17.08 -16.50 12.74
CA GLY A 301 -16.62 -17.56 13.61
C GLY A 301 -16.73 -18.99 13.08
N ASN A 302 -17.14 -19.17 11.82
CA ASN A 302 -17.32 -20.47 11.17
C ASN A 302 -16.13 -20.89 10.27
N ILE A 303 -14.99 -20.22 10.40
CA ILE A 303 -13.74 -20.50 9.69
C ILE A 303 -12.65 -20.82 10.72
N ALA A 304 -11.79 -21.78 10.43
CA ALA A 304 -10.68 -22.15 11.32
C ALA A 304 -9.36 -21.49 10.98
N ILE A 305 -9.04 -21.31 9.70
CA ILE A 305 -7.80 -20.72 9.19
C ILE A 305 -8.13 -19.67 8.15
N TYR A 306 -7.53 -18.48 8.27
CA TYR A 306 -7.70 -17.39 7.30
C TYR A 306 -6.36 -16.78 6.92
N ALA A 307 -6.05 -16.75 5.62
CA ALA A 307 -4.84 -16.12 5.07
C ALA A 307 -5.04 -14.59 4.92
N THR A 308 -4.23 -13.78 5.63
CA THR A 308 -4.33 -12.30 5.64
C THR A 308 -2.98 -11.63 5.44
N ASN A 309 -3.00 -10.37 4.99
CA ASN A 309 -1.81 -9.56 4.78
C ASN A 309 -1.39 -8.73 6.02
N ASP A 310 -1.86 -9.09 7.20
CA ASP A 310 -1.51 -8.43 8.44
C ASP A 310 -0.23 -9.01 9.08
N PHE A 311 0.36 -8.29 10.03
CA PHE A 311 1.50 -8.76 10.81
C PHE A 311 1.11 -9.49 12.09
N GLY A 312 -0.16 -9.70 12.33
CA GLY A 312 -0.67 -10.34 13.53
C GLY A 312 -2.19 -10.39 13.48
N VAL A 313 -2.82 -10.59 14.63
CA VAL A 313 -4.27 -10.59 14.73
C VAL A 313 -4.78 -9.15 14.83
N PRO A 314 -5.49 -8.62 13.81
CA PRO A 314 -6.08 -7.30 13.90
C PRO A 314 -7.07 -7.21 15.06
N THR A 315 -7.00 -6.14 15.84
CA THR A 315 -7.89 -5.91 16.99
C THR A 315 -9.37 -5.96 16.60
N LYS A 316 -9.71 -5.44 15.42
CA LYS A 316 -11.08 -5.51 14.86
C LYS A 316 -11.54 -6.96 14.76
N ILE A 317 -10.74 -7.82 14.15
CA ILE A 317 -11.05 -9.26 13.95
C ILE A 317 -11.17 -9.99 15.29
N SER A 318 -10.20 -9.82 16.19
CA SER A 318 -10.24 -10.47 17.51
C SER A 318 -11.46 -10.06 18.34
N THR A 319 -11.83 -8.78 18.26
CA THR A 319 -13.03 -8.26 18.95
C THR A 319 -14.30 -8.83 18.34
N ALA A 320 -14.45 -8.74 17.02
CA ALA A 320 -15.65 -9.19 16.33
C ALA A 320 -15.90 -10.69 16.50
N ILE A 321 -14.85 -11.51 16.35
CA ILE A 321 -15.01 -12.98 16.50
C ILE A 321 -15.37 -13.38 17.93
N SER A 322 -14.83 -12.72 18.95
CA SER A 322 -15.17 -12.99 20.35
C SER A 322 -16.61 -12.60 20.69
N GLN A 323 -17.14 -11.55 20.06
CA GLN A 323 -18.54 -11.13 20.21
C GLN A 323 -19.50 -12.07 19.49
N ASN A 324 -19.16 -12.48 18.26
CA ASN A 324 -20.00 -13.32 17.43
C ASN A 324 -19.97 -14.79 17.87
N THR A 325 -18.85 -15.23 18.44
CA THR A 325 -18.63 -16.60 18.90
C THR A 325 -18.01 -16.57 20.30
N PRO A 326 -18.82 -16.56 21.37
CA PRO A 326 -18.30 -16.50 22.74
C PRO A 326 -17.30 -17.62 23.04
N GLY A 327 -16.14 -17.25 23.55
CA GLY A 327 -15.02 -18.17 23.84
C GLY A 327 -14.10 -18.43 22.64
N ALA A 328 -14.37 -17.85 21.47
CA ALA A 328 -13.44 -17.92 20.35
C ALA A 328 -12.20 -17.03 20.60
N GLU A 329 -11.05 -17.60 20.36
CA GLU A 329 -9.75 -16.93 20.39
C GLU A 329 -9.02 -17.13 19.07
N VAL A 330 -8.26 -16.12 18.63
CA VAL A 330 -7.48 -16.15 17.41
C VAL A 330 -6.01 -15.95 17.74
N GLU A 331 -5.16 -16.71 17.07
CA GLU A 331 -3.70 -16.52 17.09
C GLU A 331 -3.17 -16.28 15.68
N ALA A 332 -1.99 -15.67 15.58
CA ALA A 332 -1.28 -15.45 14.35
C ALA A 332 -0.21 -16.53 14.15
N VAL A 333 -0.16 -17.11 12.96
CA VAL A 333 0.87 -18.07 12.57
C VAL A 333 1.55 -17.55 11.31
N THR A 334 2.88 -17.48 11.30
CA THR A 334 3.67 -17.05 10.15
C THR A 334 4.89 -17.96 10.00
N PHE A 335 5.26 -18.18 8.74
CA PHE A 335 6.40 -19.04 8.36
C PHE A 335 7.53 -18.25 7.69
N MET A 336 7.43 -16.91 7.69
CA MET A 336 8.48 -16.06 7.14
C MET A 336 9.75 -16.17 7.98
N PRO A 337 10.92 -16.33 7.34
CA PRO A 337 12.18 -16.38 8.07
C PRO A 337 12.51 -15.05 8.73
N LEU A 338 12.95 -15.08 9.99
CA LEU A 338 13.44 -13.93 10.76
C LEU A 338 14.97 -13.92 10.85
N GLU A 339 15.64 -14.38 9.81
CA GLU A 339 17.09 -14.42 9.77
C GLU A 339 17.62 -13.25 8.90
N LYS A 340 18.54 -12.46 9.46
CA LYS A 340 19.17 -11.33 8.76
C LYS A 340 19.85 -11.80 7.47
N GLY A 341 19.60 -11.06 6.37
CA GLY A 341 20.22 -11.35 5.09
C GLY A 341 19.63 -12.57 4.36
N LYS A 342 18.39 -12.96 4.69
CA LYS A 342 17.68 -14.06 4.01
C LYS A 342 16.52 -13.60 3.14
N VAL A 343 16.09 -12.36 3.26
CA VAL A 343 14.93 -11.86 2.52
C VAL A 343 15.34 -10.70 1.64
N THR A 344 15.08 -10.83 0.34
CA THR A 344 15.32 -9.75 -0.64
C THR A 344 14.08 -8.86 -0.75
N THR A 345 14.28 -7.55 -0.82
CA THR A 345 13.24 -6.56 -1.05
C THR A 345 13.69 -5.50 -2.04
N ASN A 346 12.77 -4.91 -2.79
CA ASN A 346 13.00 -3.75 -3.63
C ASN A 346 12.65 -2.42 -2.95
N PHE A 347 12.31 -2.42 -1.68
CA PHE A 347 11.88 -1.26 -0.87
C PHE A 347 10.65 -0.52 -1.41
N LYS A 348 9.93 -1.08 -2.36
CA LYS A 348 8.69 -0.48 -2.86
C LYS A 348 7.62 -0.48 -1.78
N GLN A 349 6.91 0.64 -1.69
CA GLN A 349 5.81 0.81 -0.77
C GLN A 349 4.48 0.51 -1.46
N ALA A 350 3.49 0.10 -0.66
CA ALA A 350 2.19 -0.25 -1.17
C ALA A 350 1.22 0.93 -1.20
N ASN A 351 1.44 1.95 -0.36
CA ASN A 351 0.48 3.03 -0.13
C ASN A 351 1.18 4.39 -0.15
N PHE A 352 0.45 5.42 -0.60
CA PHE A 352 1.01 6.76 -0.80
C PHE A 352 0.00 7.85 -0.49
N GLN A 353 0.52 9.05 -0.15
CA GLN A 353 -0.23 10.29 -0.17
C GLN A 353 0.29 11.18 -1.29
N ALA A 354 -0.57 11.47 -2.26
CA ALA A 354 -0.26 12.35 -3.38
C ALA A 354 -0.88 13.74 -3.18
N ILE A 355 -0.23 14.76 -3.77
CA ILE A 355 -0.78 16.11 -3.89
C ILE A 355 -1.26 16.26 -5.35
N PRO A 356 -2.58 16.40 -5.60
CA PRO A 356 -3.08 16.62 -6.94
C PRO A 356 -2.63 17.97 -7.52
N LYS A 357 -2.36 18.02 -8.83
CA LYS A 357 -2.01 19.28 -9.51
C LYS A 357 -3.08 20.36 -9.42
N VAL A 358 -4.34 19.96 -9.29
CA VAL A 358 -5.49 20.87 -9.13
C VAL A 358 -5.56 21.52 -7.75
N SER A 359 -4.81 21.02 -6.76
CA SER A 359 -4.75 21.61 -5.43
C SER A 359 -4.33 23.09 -5.49
N LYS A 360 -5.07 23.92 -4.80
CA LYS A 360 -4.76 25.34 -4.60
C LYS A 360 -3.91 25.59 -3.33
N ASN A 361 -3.67 24.55 -2.55
CA ASN A 361 -3.02 24.64 -1.24
C ASN A 361 -1.80 23.69 -1.14
N LYS A 362 -1.06 23.45 -2.24
CA LYS A 362 0.02 22.46 -2.33
C LYS A 362 1.08 22.61 -1.22
N GLU A 363 1.51 23.86 -0.96
CA GLU A 363 2.47 24.14 0.09
C GLU A 363 1.92 23.77 1.47
N ARG A 364 0.65 24.13 1.75
CA ARG A 364 0.01 23.78 3.02
C ARG A 364 -0.22 22.28 3.16
N ALA A 365 -0.54 21.60 2.07
CA ALA A 365 -0.64 20.13 2.05
C ALA A 365 0.70 19.49 2.41
N MET A 366 1.82 19.99 1.86
CA MET A 366 3.15 19.50 2.24
C MET A 366 3.51 19.86 3.69
N MET A 367 3.19 21.06 4.16
CA MET A 367 3.38 21.45 5.57
C MET A 367 2.57 20.56 6.52
N PHE A 368 1.35 20.14 6.12
CA PHE A 368 0.56 19.17 6.88
C PHE A 368 1.25 17.80 6.93
N LEU A 369 1.72 17.28 5.80
CA LEU A 369 2.48 16.03 5.77
C LEU A 369 3.76 16.11 6.62
N ASN A 370 4.44 17.25 6.64
CA ASN A 370 5.60 17.50 7.50
C ASN A 370 5.20 17.55 8.99
N TRP A 371 4.06 18.17 9.30
CA TRP A 371 3.52 18.23 10.66
C TRP A 371 3.18 16.85 11.22
N THR A 372 2.71 15.91 10.35
CA THR A 372 2.43 14.53 10.74
C THR A 372 3.69 13.72 11.06
N ALA A 373 4.86 14.17 10.65
CA ALA A 373 6.14 13.50 10.91
C ALA A 373 6.66 13.69 12.36
N LYS A 374 6.00 14.53 13.16
CA LYS A 374 6.30 14.65 14.59
C LYS A 374 5.52 13.59 15.38
N LYS A 375 6.21 12.90 16.28
CA LYS A 375 5.67 11.74 17.03
C LYS A 375 4.31 12.02 17.68
N GLU A 376 4.19 13.14 18.38
CA GLU A 376 2.96 13.54 19.09
C GLU A 376 1.77 13.81 18.16
N ASN A 377 2.04 14.27 16.92
CA ASN A 377 1.02 14.53 15.91
C ASN A 377 0.68 13.24 15.17
N TYR A 378 1.70 12.41 14.90
CA TYR A 378 1.51 11.07 14.36
C TYR A 378 0.60 10.24 15.27
N ASP A 379 0.92 10.18 16.57
CA ASP A 379 0.15 9.40 17.55
C ASP A 379 -1.32 9.86 17.61
N LEU A 380 -1.58 11.18 17.55
CA LEU A 380 -2.94 11.70 17.49
C LEU A 380 -3.71 11.18 16.27
N LEU A 381 -3.08 11.23 15.09
CA LEU A 381 -3.75 10.85 13.85
C LEU A 381 -3.79 9.32 13.64
N ALA A 382 -2.84 8.59 14.22
CA ALA A 382 -2.78 7.13 14.11
C ALA A 382 -3.67 6.41 15.14
N TYR A 383 -3.69 6.90 16.39
CA TYR A 383 -4.34 6.20 17.51
C TYR A 383 -5.47 6.99 18.17
N GLY A 384 -5.64 8.28 17.83
CA GLY A 384 -6.62 9.17 18.43
C GLY A 384 -6.09 9.94 19.63
N ILE A 385 -6.97 10.32 20.53
CA ILE A 385 -6.65 11.12 21.72
C ILE A 385 -6.21 10.20 22.86
N GLU A 386 -5.00 10.41 23.35
CA GLU A 386 -4.47 9.68 24.51
C GLU A 386 -5.36 9.85 25.74
N GLY A 387 -5.58 8.78 26.50
CA GLY A 387 -6.49 8.73 27.65
C GLY A 387 -7.98 8.60 27.27
N ARG A 388 -8.33 8.77 25.97
CA ARG A 388 -9.69 8.57 25.46
C ARG A 388 -9.77 7.39 24.48
N ASN A 389 -8.88 7.35 23.50
CA ASN A 389 -8.89 6.33 22.46
C ASN A 389 -7.82 5.27 22.68
N TYR A 390 -6.69 5.67 23.23
CA TYR A 390 -5.58 4.77 23.53
C TYR A 390 -4.82 5.22 24.79
N GLU A 391 -3.98 4.33 25.27
CA GLU A 391 -2.98 4.55 26.30
C GLU A 391 -1.61 4.19 25.73
N ALA A 392 -0.63 5.10 25.83
CA ALA A 392 0.75 4.82 25.44
C ALA A 392 1.41 3.93 26.50
N ILE A 393 2.14 2.90 26.05
CA ILE A 393 2.92 1.98 26.90
C ILE A 393 4.38 2.13 26.50
N GLY A 394 5.13 2.87 27.32
CA GLY A 394 6.49 3.26 26.97
C GLY A 394 6.54 4.10 25.67
N ASP A 395 7.65 4.01 24.95
CA ASP A 395 7.87 4.83 23.75
C ASP A 395 7.36 4.17 22.46
N ASP A 396 7.21 2.84 22.45
CA ASP A 396 7.01 2.03 21.24
C ASP A 396 5.74 1.17 21.23
N GLN A 397 4.91 1.20 22.28
CA GLN A 397 3.68 0.42 22.33
C GLN A 397 2.46 1.27 22.69
N TYR A 398 1.29 0.75 22.35
CA TYR A 398 0.01 1.33 22.74
C TYR A 398 -1.01 0.23 23.07
N LYS A 399 -2.02 0.61 23.82
CA LYS A 399 -3.22 -0.19 24.07
C LYS A 399 -4.45 0.62 23.70
N SER A 400 -5.30 0.09 22.85
CA SER A 400 -6.62 0.70 22.60
C SER A 400 -7.49 0.62 23.85
N LEU A 401 -8.19 1.69 24.18
CA LEU A 401 -9.12 1.72 25.30
C LEU A 401 -10.47 1.08 24.90
N PRO A 402 -11.17 0.41 25.83
CA PRO A 402 -12.38 -0.35 25.52
C PRO A 402 -13.51 0.48 24.88
N ASP A 403 -13.63 1.76 25.26
CA ASP A 403 -14.66 2.67 24.76
C ASP A 403 -14.22 3.51 23.54
N SER A 404 -13.03 3.22 23.00
CA SER A 404 -12.52 3.91 21.81
C SER A 404 -13.40 3.65 20.60
N LYS A 405 -13.78 4.76 19.93
CA LYS A 405 -14.49 4.73 18.64
C LYS A 405 -13.60 5.31 17.51
N TYR A 406 -12.28 5.23 17.69
CA TYR A 406 -11.26 5.63 16.73
C TYR A 406 -10.46 4.42 16.25
N GLY A 407 -11.16 3.36 15.83
CA GLY A 407 -10.54 2.22 15.15
C GLY A 407 -10.25 2.60 13.70
N PHE A 408 -9.07 3.19 13.43
CA PHE A 408 -8.72 3.65 12.10
C PHE A 408 -7.35 3.08 11.68
N PHE A 409 -7.14 3.01 10.36
CA PHE A 409 -5.90 2.50 9.78
C PHE A 409 -4.94 3.65 9.49
N PRO A 410 -3.86 3.82 10.25
CA PRO A 410 -2.87 4.86 9.96
C PRO A 410 -2.25 4.71 8.55
N TYR A 411 -2.14 3.49 8.01
CA TYR A 411 -1.59 3.24 6.68
C TYR A 411 -2.34 3.91 5.53
N ALA A 412 -3.57 4.36 5.77
CA ALA A 412 -4.35 5.04 4.75
C ALA A 412 -4.04 6.53 4.61
N TRP A 413 -3.31 7.14 5.56
CA TRP A 413 -3.05 8.57 5.48
C TRP A 413 -1.77 9.10 6.16
N VAL A 414 -1.23 8.43 7.19
CA VAL A 414 -0.08 8.96 7.94
C VAL A 414 1.00 7.94 8.25
N TRP A 415 0.78 6.67 7.91
CA TRP A 415 1.63 5.59 8.38
C TRP A 415 3.12 5.80 8.16
N ASN A 416 3.88 5.65 9.23
CA ASN A 416 5.33 5.69 9.23
C ASN A 416 5.89 4.74 10.29
N PRO A 417 6.61 3.67 9.90
CA PRO A 417 7.11 2.66 10.84
C PRO A 417 8.13 3.21 11.85
N THR A 418 8.82 4.30 11.52
CA THR A 418 9.77 4.96 12.44
C THR A 418 9.04 5.64 13.61
N LEU A 419 7.79 6.05 13.39
CA LEU A 419 6.96 6.75 14.37
C LEU A 419 5.91 5.82 15.00
N ASP A 420 5.72 4.63 14.44
CA ASP A 420 4.62 3.75 14.79
C ASP A 420 4.80 3.17 16.21
N ARG A 421 3.66 2.84 16.83
CA ARG A 421 3.60 2.09 18.09
C ARG A 421 3.02 0.71 17.81
N LEU A 422 3.56 -0.30 18.44
CA LEU A 422 3.02 -1.64 18.36
C LEU A 422 1.85 -1.81 19.33
N ASN A 423 0.80 -2.51 18.88
CA ASN A 423 -0.28 -2.86 19.78
C ASN A 423 0.26 -3.82 20.87
N ALA A 424 0.13 -3.44 22.13
CA ALA A 424 0.57 -4.26 23.26
C ALA A 424 -0.20 -5.58 23.41
N GLY A 425 -1.33 -5.73 22.71
CA GLY A 425 -2.09 -6.97 22.61
C GLY A 425 -1.62 -7.91 21.50
N PHE A 426 -0.63 -7.53 20.70
CA PHE A 426 -0.05 -8.44 19.70
C PHE A 426 0.69 -9.57 20.40
N ASP A 427 0.62 -10.76 19.82
CA ASP A 427 1.41 -11.89 20.28
C ASP A 427 2.92 -11.65 20.03
N PRO A 428 3.81 -12.33 20.78
CA PRO A 428 5.25 -12.12 20.65
C PRO A 428 5.80 -12.37 19.25
N VAL A 429 5.24 -13.32 18.50
CA VAL A 429 5.68 -13.67 17.14
C VAL A 429 5.36 -12.52 16.18
N SER A 430 4.16 -11.96 16.27
CA SER A 430 3.77 -10.79 15.48
C SER A 430 4.65 -9.57 15.77
N ILE A 431 4.98 -9.32 17.04
CA ILE A 431 5.88 -8.23 17.45
C ILE A 431 7.28 -8.45 16.86
N GLU A 432 7.80 -9.66 16.92
CA GLU A 432 9.11 -10.00 16.39
C GLU A 432 9.16 -9.80 14.87
N HIS A 433 8.15 -10.28 14.14
CA HIS A 433 8.05 -10.08 12.69
C HIS A 433 7.95 -8.61 12.31
N TYR A 434 7.15 -7.83 13.01
CA TYR A 434 7.04 -6.40 12.75
C TYR A 434 8.38 -5.69 12.93
N LYS A 435 9.06 -5.91 14.07
CA LYS A 435 10.37 -5.32 14.36
C LYS A 435 11.45 -5.75 13.36
N PHE A 436 11.44 -7.04 12.98
CA PHE A 436 12.36 -7.55 11.97
C PHE A 436 12.18 -6.82 10.62
N ASN A 437 10.95 -6.70 10.15
CA ASN A 437 10.62 -6.09 8.87
C ASN A 437 10.78 -4.56 8.85
N ALA A 438 10.66 -3.90 9.99
CA ALA A 438 10.89 -2.46 10.10
C ALA A 438 12.37 -2.07 9.98
N ASN A 439 13.29 -3.01 10.18
CA ASN A 439 14.73 -2.74 10.09
C ASN A 439 15.29 -3.15 8.72
N ALA A 440 15.62 -2.14 7.90
CA ALA A 440 16.18 -2.34 6.57
C ALA A 440 17.47 -3.19 6.57
N ASP A 441 18.28 -3.11 7.65
CA ASP A 441 19.54 -3.85 7.77
C ASP A 441 19.36 -5.37 7.88
N ASN A 442 18.15 -5.84 8.16
CA ASN A 442 17.80 -7.25 8.18
C ASN A 442 17.59 -7.82 6.76
N LEU A 443 17.43 -6.97 5.75
CA LEU A 443 16.98 -7.34 4.42
C LEU A 443 18.09 -7.17 3.38
N ILE A 444 17.98 -7.87 2.27
CA ILE A 444 18.84 -7.73 1.11
C ILE A 444 18.18 -6.76 0.11
N ALA A 445 18.88 -5.71 -0.28
CA ALA A 445 18.41 -4.84 -1.35
C ALA A 445 18.44 -5.57 -2.70
N SER A 446 17.34 -5.53 -3.42
CA SER A 446 17.30 -6.01 -4.80
C SER A 446 18.18 -5.13 -5.69
N VAL A 447 18.85 -5.74 -6.67
CA VAL A 447 19.53 -4.99 -7.75
C VAL A 447 18.55 -4.15 -8.57
N LEU A 448 17.25 -4.42 -8.45
CA LEU A 448 16.15 -3.69 -9.08
C LEU A 448 15.54 -2.61 -8.16
N THR A 449 16.18 -2.29 -7.03
CA THR A 449 15.73 -1.17 -6.17
C THR A 449 15.76 0.13 -6.96
N GLY A 450 14.59 0.80 -7.07
CA GLY A 450 14.43 2.01 -7.87
C GLY A 450 14.03 1.77 -9.34
N PHE A 451 14.00 0.52 -9.79
CA PHE A 451 13.42 0.18 -11.09
C PHE A 451 11.90 0.36 -11.06
N SER A 452 11.34 0.94 -12.13
CA SER A 452 9.90 1.01 -12.37
C SER A 452 9.65 0.65 -13.83
N PHE A 453 8.75 -0.30 -14.06
CA PHE A 453 8.36 -0.70 -15.40
C PHE A 453 7.46 0.36 -16.03
N ASP A 454 7.78 0.77 -17.27
CA ASP A 454 6.90 1.58 -18.11
C ASP A 454 6.08 0.66 -19.01
N PRO A 455 4.77 0.50 -18.78
CA PRO A 455 3.93 -0.37 -19.58
C PRO A 455 3.55 0.22 -20.94
N GLU A 456 3.78 1.52 -21.24
CA GLU A 456 3.31 2.18 -22.46
C GLU A 456 3.67 1.40 -23.73
N PRO A 457 4.90 0.91 -23.94
CA PRO A 457 5.28 0.18 -25.16
C PRO A 457 4.51 -1.13 -25.39
N VAL A 458 3.91 -1.71 -24.33
CA VAL A 458 3.18 -2.98 -24.35
C VAL A 458 1.83 -2.90 -23.63
N ALA A 459 1.26 -1.70 -23.51
CA ALA A 459 0.03 -1.47 -22.74
C ALA A 459 -1.16 -2.32 -23.23
N ASN A 460 -1.27 -2.53 -24.55
CA ASN A 460 -2.29 -3.40 -25.12
C ASN A 460 -2.08 -4.86 -24.72
N GLU A 461 -0.87 -5.35 -24.79
CA GLU A 461 -0.50 -6.71 -24.40
C GLU A 461 -0.75 -6.96 -22.91
N VAL A 462 -0.38 -6.00 -22.06
CA VAL A 462 -0.65 -6.05 -20.60
C VAL A 462 -2.15 -6.14 -20.35
N SER A 463 -2.96 -5.30 -20.98
CA SER A 463 -4.41 -5.31 -20.82
C SER A 463 -5.05 -6.62 -21.25
N LEU A 464 -4.65 -7.16 -22.42
CA LEU A 464 -5.17 -8.41 -22.94
C LEU A 464 -4.72 -9.61 -22.09
N TYR A 465 -3.46 -9.63 -21.67
CA TYR A 465 -2.95 -10.69 -20.81
C TYR A 465 -3.65 -10.69 -19.44
N ASN A 466 -3.81 -9.53 -18.80
CA ASN A 466 -4.52 -9.43 -17.52
C ASN A 466 -5.95 -9.97 -17.61
N ALA A 467 -6.68 -9.69 -18.70
CA ALA A 467 -8.03 -10.23 -18.90
C ALA A 467 -8.05 -11.76 -19.03
N ILE A 468 -7.03 -12.35 -19.68
CA ILE A 468 -6.85 -13.80 -19.77
C ILE A 468 -6.49 -14.38 -18.40
N GLU A 469 -5.52 -13.77 -17.73
CA GLU A 469 -5.05 -14.24 -16.43
C GLU A 469 -6.16 -14.18 -15.36
N ASP A 470 -6.98 -13.14 -15.35
CA ASP A 470 -8.12 -12.99 -14.43
C ASP A 470 -9.16 -14.12 -14.57
N LYS A 471 -9.27 -14.71 -15.76
CA LYS A 471 -10.16 -15.85 -16.02
C LYS A 471 -9.68 -17.13 -15.30
N TYR A 472 -8.37 -17.32 -15.18
CA TYR A 472 -7.78 -18.59 -14.79
C TYR A 472 -7.03 -18.59 -13.45
N TYR A 473 -6.28 -17.51 -13.16
CA TYR A 473 -5.29 -17.49 -12.10
C TYR A 473 -5.87 -17.82 -10.72
N SER A 474 -6.90 -17.10 -10.31
CA SER A 474 -7.49 -17.31 -8.98
C SER A 474 -8.14 -18.68 -8.84
N ALA A 475 -8.74 -19.21 -9.93
CA ALA A 475 -9.34 -20.54 -9.93
C ALA A 475 -8.27 -21.64 -9.85
N LEU A 476 -7.15 -21.47 -10.56
CA LEU A 476 -6.00 -22.37 -10.54
C LEU A 476 -5.35 -22.41 -9.14
N PHE A 477 -4.96 -21.24 -8.61
CA PHE A 477 -4.23 -21.15 -7.34
C PHE A 477 -5.09 -21.38 -6.09
N ASN A 478 -6.42 -21.37 -6.21
CA ASN A 478 -7.32 -21.84 -5.16
C ASN A 478 -7.80 -23.30 -5.38
N GLY A 479 -7.34 -23.95 -6.44
CA GLY A 479 -7.65 -25.34 -6.73
C GLY A 479 -9.08 -25.60 -7.20
N VAL A 480 -9.82 -24.57 -7.64
CA VAL A 480 -11.21 -24.71 -8.10
C VAL A 480 -11.29 -25.45 -9.44
N MET A 481 -10.33 -25.21 -10.32
CA MET A 481 -10.24 -25.84 -11.64
C MET A 481 -9.13 -26.92 -11.69
N ASP A 482 -9.18 -27.79 -12.70
CA ASP A 482 -8.12 -28.79 -12.92
C ASP A 482 -6.78 -28.09 -13.20
N PRO A 483 -5.70 -28.44 -12.50
CA PRO A 483 -4.42 -27.75 -12.65
C PRO A 483 -3.83 -27.84 -14.05
N THR A 484 -3.80 -29.03 -14.61
CA THR A 484 -3.14 -29.28 -15.91
C THR A 484 -3.92 -28.65 -17.07
N GLU A 485 -5.23 -28.82 -17.08
CA GLU A 485 -6.11 -28.25 -18.10
C GLU A 485 -6.07 -26.73 -18.05
N THR A 486 -6.28 -26.15 -16.85
CA THR A 486 -6.32 -24.70 -16.64
C THR A 486 -4.98 -24.04 -16.97
N TRP A 487 -3.85 -24.66 -16.57
CA TRP A 487 -2.53 -24.16 -16.91
C TRP A 487 -2.28 -24.13 -18.40
N ASN A 488 -2.66 -25.21 -19.10
CA ASN A 488 -2.50 -25.29 -20.55
C ASN A 488 -3.38 -24.27 -21.29
N GLU A 489 -4.61 -24.05 -20.84
CA GLU A 489 -5.49 -23.00 -21.40
C GLU A 489 -4.91 -21.61 -21.16
N LEU A 490 -4.52 -21.26 -19.92
CA LEU A 490 -3.90 -19.98 -19.58
C LEU A 490 -2.65 -19.73 -20.44
N LYS A 491 -1.77 -20.73 -20.55
CA LYS A 491 -0.57 -20.65 -21.38
C LYS A 491 -0.91 -20.46 -22.85
N SER A 492 -1.81 -21.28 -23.40
CA SER A 492 -2.21 -21.23 -24.82
C SER A 492 -2.81 -19.88 -25.21
N GLU A 493 -3.67 -19.31 -24.36
CA GLU A 493 -4.31 -18.02 -24.64
C GLU A 493 -3.34 -16.83 -24.39
N GLY A 494 -2.45 -16.93 -23.38
CA GLY A 494 -1.66 -15.82 -22.85
C GLY A 494 -0.21 -15.72 -23.33
N GLU A 495 0.42 -16.84 -23.78
CA GLU A 495 1.87 -16.91 -24.03
C GLU A 495 2.37 -15.82 -25.00
N GLY A 496 1.62 -15.58 -26.08
CA GLY A 496 2.02 -14.61 -27.11
C GLY A 496 2.09 -13.17 -26.58
N TYR A 497 1.18 -12.80 -25.69
CA TYR A 497 1.18 -11.48 -25.02
C TYR A 497 2.27 -11.42 -23.96
N LEU A 498 2.34 -12.45 -23.13
CA LEU A 498 3.30 -12.52 -22.04
C LEU A 498 4.75 -12.43 -22.51
N LYS A 499 5.08 -13.06 -23.64
CA LYS A 499 6.41 -13.00 -24.24
C LYS A 499 6.82 -11.59 -24.64
N LYS A 500 5.90 -10.80 -25.16
CA LYS A 500 6.15 -9.38 -25.49
C LYS A 500 6.37 -8.55 -24.24
N ILE A 501 5.54 -8.75 -23.21
CA ILE A 501 5.66 -8.08 -21.92
C ILE A 501 7.02 -8.44 -21.28
N GLN A 502 7.37 -9.71 -21.22
CA GLN A 502 8.65 -10.19 -20.70
C GLN A 502 9.85 -9.56 -21.43
N THR A 503 9.77 -9.48 -22.76
CA THR A 503 10.85 -8.91 -23.60
C THR A 503 11.04 -7.43 -23.33
N GLU A 504 9.96 -6.66 -23.26
CA GLU A 504 10.05 -5.23 -22.97
C GLU A 504 10.50 -4.98 -21.52
N LEU A 505 9.97 -5.75 -20.57
CA LEU A 505 10.38 -5.67 -19.16
C LEU A 505 11.88 -5.93 -19.00
N GLN A 506 12.41 -7.01 -19.62
CA GLN A 506 13.84 -7.32 -19.55
C GLN A 506 14.69 -6.23 -20.20
N LYS A 507 14.26 -5.71 -21.36
CA LYS A 507 14.96 -4.58 -22.02
C LYS A 507 15.07 -3.37 -21.11
N GLN A 508 14.00 -2.98 -20.44
CA GLN A 508 14.00 -1.83 -19.51
C GLN A 508 14.88 -2.09 -18.29
N ILE A 509 14.89 -3.31 -17.76
CA ILE A 509 15.80 -3.73 -16.69
C ILE A 509 17.26 -3.63 -17.15
N ASP A 510 17.57 -4.14 -18.34
CA ASP A 510 18.94 -4.09 -18.88
C ASP A 510 19.42 -2.64 -19.09
N GLU A 511 18.52 -1.73 -19.44
CA GLU A 511 18.79 -0.30 -19.55
C GLU A 511 18.97 0.36 -18.18
N PHE A 512 18.20 -0.04 -17.20
CA PHE A 512 18.30 0.44 -15.82
C PHE A 512 19.62 0.02 -15.17
N LEU A 513 20.03 -1.23 -15.33
CA LEU A 513 21.25 -1.78 -14.73
C LEU A 513 22.56 -1.27 -15.39
N LYS A 514 22.50 -0.59 -16.53
CA LYS A 514 23.66 0.06 -17.17
C LYS A 514 23.98 1.46 -16.61
N LYS A 515 23.04 2.03 -15.85
CA LYS A 515 23.20 3.35 -15.22
C LYS A 515 23.94 3.26 -13.89
#